data_fdb07e027da046fa4c820f5bb8edb65f
#
_entry.id   fdb07e027da046fa4c820f5bb8edb65f
#
_cell.length_a   1.000
_cell.length_b   1.000
_cell.length_c   1.000
_cell.angle_alpha   90.00
_cell.angle_beta   90.00
_cell.angle_gamma   90.00
#
_symmetry.space_group_name_H-M   'P 1'
#
loop_
_entity.id
_entity.type
_entity.pdbx_description
1 polymer ?
#
loop_
_entity_poly.entity_id
_entity_poly.type
_entity_poly.pdbx_seq_one_letter_code
_entity_poly.pdbx_strand_id
1 'polypeptide(L)'
;SLVGSEMCIRDRVKIYLGEAGGHGIDSGETAATIHCGSLGIIHGSRTLVMQDEDGQIIEPYSISAGLDYPGIGPLHANLAQEHRATVMAVNDEEALRAAYELTRLEGIIPALESAHALGMLPRMKFRKEDVVVLTVSGRGDKDLDTYLAHRYDENLE
;
A
#
# COMPACT_ATOMS: atom_id res chain seq x y z
N SER A 1 -8.79 14.88 6.22
CA SER A 1 -9.59 15.09 7.42
C SER A 1 -9.83 13.74 8.11
N LEU A 2 -9.27 13.57 9.30
CA LEU A 2 -9.36 12.35 10.12
C LEU A 2 -10.80 12.03 10.59
N VAL A 3 -11.70 12.99 10.53
CA VAL A 3 -13.08 12.85 11.04
C VAL A 3 -13.91 11.84 10.22
N GLY A 4 -13.67 11.70 8.93
CA GLY A 4 -14.38 10.72 8.10
C GLY A 4 -13.94 9.27 8.36
N SER A 5 -12.67 9.05 8.70
CA SER A 5 -12.16 7.71 9.01
C SER A 5 -12.61 7.20 10.38
N GLU A 6 -12.78 8.08 11.37
CA GLU A 6 -13.29 7.67 12.70
C GLU A 6 -14.75 7.22 12.66
N MET A 7 -15.59 7.85 11.85
CA MET A 7 -16.98 7.39 11.65
C MET A 7 -17.05 6.02 10.99
N CYS A 8 -16.17 5.73 10.05
CA CYS A 8 -16.09 4.42 9.40
C CYS A 8 -15.56 3.32 10.33
N ILE A 9 -14.78 3.67 11.36
CA ILE A 9 -14.22 2.72 12.33
C ILE A 9 -15.30 2.18 13.29
N ARG A 10 -16.31 2.95 13.60
CA ARG A 10 -17.35 2.57 14.57
C ARG A 10 -18.33 1.53 14.08
N ASP A 11 -18.56 1.45 12.80
CA ASP A 11 -19.52 0.55 12.22
C ASP A 11 -18.83 -0.61 11.49
N ARG A 12 -19.59 -1.55 11.05
CA ARG A 12 -19.22 -2.83 10.42
C ARG A 12 -18.45 -2.70 9.09
N VAL A 13 -17.90 -1.52 8.79
CA VAL A 13 -17.09 -1.28 7.59
C VAL A 13 -15.80 -2.07 7.69
N LYS A 14 -15.52 -2.90 6.72
CA LYS A 14 -14.25 -3.58 6.59
C LYS A 14 -13.20 -2.60 6.09
N ILE A 15 -12.05 -2.59 6.74
CA ILE A 15 -10.92 -1.74 6.35
C ILE A 15 -9.82 -2.64 5.78
N TYR A 16 -9.31 -2.25 4.63
CA TYR A 16 -8.19 -2.91 3.97
C TYR A 16 -7.07 -1.90 3.76
N LEU A 17 -5.86 -2.30 4.09
CA LEU A 17 -4.66 -1.48 3.94
C LEU A 17 -3.70 -2.21 2.99
N GLY A 18 -3.30 -1.55 1.90
CA GLY A 18 -2.25 -2.01 1.00
C GLY A 18 -0.90 -1.48 1.46
N GLU A 19 0.08 -2.35 1.62
CA GLU A 19 1.47 -1.94 1.82
C GLU A 19 2.32 -2.32 0.61
N ALA A 20 3.45 -1.61 0.46
CA ALA A 20 4.39 -1.84 -0.63
C ALA A 20 5.20 -3.11 -0.38
N GLY A 21 4.86 -4.16 -1.10
CA GLY A 21 5.58 -5.43 -1.07
C GLY A 21 6.89 -5.43 -1.85
N GLY A 22 7.22 -4.36 -2.58
CA GLY A 22 8.43 -4.28 -3.39
C GLY A 22 8.52 -5.45 -4.38
N HIS A 23 9.64 -6.16 -4.35
CA HIS A 23 9.84 -7.39 -5.13
C HIS A 23 9.24 -8.64 -4.44
N GLY A 24 8.56 -8.47 -3.32
CA GLY A 24 7.96 -9.52 -2.49
C GLY A 24 8.45 -9.48 -1.05
N ILE A 25 7.59 -9.84 -0.10
CA ILE A 25 7.93 -9.77 1.33
C ILE A 25 9.13 -10.65 1.74
N ASP A 26 9.37 -11.73 1.01
CA ASP A 26 10.48 -12.67 1.27
C ASP A 26 11.75 -12.34 0.45
N SER A 27 11.72 -11.29 -0.37
CA SER A 27 12.85 -10.92 -1.24
C SER A 27 13.98 -10.18 -0.51
N GLY A 28 13.68 -9.60 0.65
CA GLY A 28 14.56 -8.63 1.31
C GLY A 28 14.45 -7.21 0.75
N GLU A 29 13.78 -7.02 -0.38
CA GLU A 29 13.54 -5.74 -1.03
C GLU A 29 12.04 -5.41 -0.97
N THR A 30 11.61 -4.90 0.17
CA THR A 30 10.21 -4.62 0.50
C THR A 30 10.10 -3.43 1.45
N ALA A 31 8.97 -2.74 1.44
CA ALA A 31 8.60 -1.72 2.42
C ALA A 31 7.35 -2.13 3.23
N ALA A 32 7.02 -3.42 3.27
CA ALA A 32 5.86 -3.96 3.97
C ALA A 32 6.09 -3.98 5.49
N THR A 33 6.04 -2.81 6.10
CA THR A 33 6.39 -2.60 7.53
C THR A 33 5.49 -3.37 8.49
N ILE A 34 4.22 -3.57 8.19
CA ILE A 34 3.32 -4.33 9.07
C ILE A 34 3.65 -5.83 9.03
N HIS A 35 4.05 -6.34 7.84
CA HIS A 35 4.40 -7.74 7.67
C HIS A 35 5.82 -8.06 8.19
N CYS A 36 6.78 -7.18 7.96
CA CYS A 36 8.21 -7.46 8.18
C CYS A 36 8.80 -6.71 9.38
N GLY A 37 8.11 -5.68 9.87
CA GLY A 37 8.62 -4.83 10.94
C GLY A 37 8.33 -5.35 12.34
N SER A 38 8.98 -4.76 13.31
CA SER A 38 8.80 -4.99 14.75
C SER A 38 8.52 -3.69 15.49
N LEU A 39 8.08 -3.79 16.76
CA LEU A 39 7.83 -2.60 17.58
C LEU A 39 9.14 -1.84 17.83
N GLY A 40 9.15 -0.57 17.43
CA GLY A 40 10.28 0.33 17.61
C GLY A 40 9.84 1.77 17.84
N ILE A 41 10.81 2.67 17.83
CA ILE A 41 10.59 4.11 17.93
C ILE A 41 11.23 4.79 16.73
N ILE A 42 10.41 5.50 15.96
CA ILE A 42 10.88 6.32 14.85
C ILE A 42 10.25 7.71 14.93
N HIS A 43 11.05 8.77 14.75
CA HIS A 43 10.59 10.16 14.89
C HIS A 43 9.85 10.45 16.22
N GLY A 44 10.28 9.82 17.32
CA GLY A 44 9.66 9.99 18.64
C GLY A 44 8.31 9.29 18.83
N SER A 45 7.86 8.50 17.83
CA SER A 45 6.62 7.73 17.90
C SER A 45 6.90 6.25 18.05
N ARG A 46 6.22 5.59 18.96
CA ARG A 46 6.23 4.13 19.08
C ARG A 46 5.29 3.55 18.03
N THR A 47 5.84 2.72 17.14
CA THR A 47 5.11 2.13 16.03
C THR A 47 5.80 0.86 15.53
N LEU A 48 5.34 0.30 14.41
CA LEU A 48 6.06 -0.75 13.69
C LEU A 48 7.14 -0.11 12.82
N VAL A 49 8.33 -0.71 12.85
CA VAL A 49 9.53 -0.24 12.14
C VAL A 49 10.24 -1.44 11.54
N MET A 50 10.74 -1.29 10.32
CA MET A 50 11.63 -2.26 9.70
C MET A 50 13.01 -2.12 10.33
N GLN A 51 13.34 -3.02 11.24
CA GLN A 51 14.58 -3.01 12.00
C GLN A 51 15.05 -4.44 12.28
N ASP A 52 16.35 -4.60 12.45
CA ASP A 52 16.99 -5.85 12.85
C ASP A 52 16.86 -6.09 14.38
N GLU A 53 17.50 -7.17 14.86
CA GLU A 53 17.49 -7.55 16.29
C GLU A 53 18.22 -6.54 17.19
N ASP A 54 19.14 -5.76 16.62
CA ASP A 54 19.87 -4.70 17.30
C ASP A 54 19.14 -3.34 17.25
N GLY A 55 17.99 -3.28 16.59
CA GLY A 55 17.18 -2.07 16.41
C GLY A 55 17.71 -1.13 15.32
N GLN A 56 18.59 -1.61 14.45
CA GLN A 56 19.07 -0.86 13.30
C GLN A 56 18.02 -0.90 12.18
N ILE A 57 17.81 0.22 11.53
CA ILE A 57 16.85 0.32 10.42
C ILE A 57 17.31 -0.57 9.26
N ILE A 58 16.41 -1.43 8.82
CA ILE A 58 16.54 -2.16 7.55
C ILE A 58 16.05 -1.23 6.45
N GLU A 59 16.89 -1.06 5.41
CA GLU A 59 16.53 -0.20 4.28
C GLU A 59 15.29 -0.75 3.56
N PRO A 60 14.22 0.04 3.45
CA PRO A 60 13.03 -0.39 2.74
C PRO A 60 13.27 -0.32 1.23
N TYR A 61 12.39 -0.95 0.47
CA TYR A 61 12.35 -0.81 -0.97
C TYR A 61 10.92 -0.76 -1.49
N SER A 62 10.63 0.24 -2.31
CA SER A 62 9.39 0.36 -3.07
C SER A 62 9.62 1.20 -4.32
N ILE A 63 8.97 0.83 -5.42
CA ILE A 63 8.87 1.66 -6.62
C ILE A 63 8.15 3.00 -6.34
N SER A 64 7.33 3.05 -5.31
CA SER A 64 6.61 4.24 -4.85
C SER A 64 7.44 4.98 -3.83
N ALA A 65 7.93 6.17 -4.18
CA ALA A 65 8.74 7.00 -3.29
C ALA A 65 8.04 7.36 -1.97
N GLY A 66 6.70 7.46 -1.98
CA GLY A 66 5.92 7.77 -0.78
C GLY A 66 5.74 6.58 0.16
N LEU A 67 5.95 5.35 -0.32
CA LEU A 67 5.88 4.11 0.48
C LEU A 67 7.27 3.52 0.78
N ASP A 68 8.31 4.06 0.18
CA ASP A 68 9.71 3.67 0.42
C ASP A 68 10.21 4.25 1.75
N TYR A 69 9.69 3.69 2.85
CA TYR A 69 9.92 4.20 4.20
C TYR A 69 9.87 3.05 5.23
N PRO A 70 10.80 3.01 6.20
CA PRO A 70 10.95 1.88 7.12
C PRO A 70 9.96 1.87 8.29
N GLY A 71 8.97 2.73 8.31
CA GLY A 71 8.03 2.85 9.42
C GLY A 71 6.61 3.16 8.97
N ILE A 72 5.67 2.94 9.85
CA ILE A 72 4.24 3.20 9.60
C ILE A 72 3.64 4.10 10.67
N GLY A 73 2.64 4.89 10.32
CA GLY A 73 1.94 5.74 11.28
C GLY A 73 1.31 4.92 12.41
N PRO A 74 1.40 5.39 13.68
CA PRO A 74 0.91 4.64 14.84
C PRO A 74 -0.58 4.25 14.77
N LEU A 75 -1.41 5.06 14.10
CA LEU A 75 -2.82 4.73 13.89
C LEU A 75 -2.98 3.47 13.05
N HIS A 76 -2.25 3.36 11.93
CA HIS A 76 -2.33 2.20 11.05
C HIS A 76 -1.73 0.95 11.71
N ALA A 77 -0.62 1.12 12.45
CA ALA A 77 -0.05 0.04 13.24
C ALA A 77 -1.07 -0.49 14.27
N ASN A 78 -1.75 0.38 14.98
CA ASN A 78 -2.79 -0.01 15.93
C ASN A 78 -3.97 -0.72 15.28
N LEU A 79 -4.46 -0.21 14.14
CA LEU A 79 -5.56 -0.85 13.41
C LEU A 79 -5.21 -2.28 12.94
N ALA A 80 -3.95 -2.50 12.56
CA ALA A 80 -3.46 -3.81 12.19
C ALA A 80 -3.33 -4.73 13.42
N GLN A 81 -2.74 -4.26 14.51
CA GLN A 81 -2.55 -5.02 15.75
C GLN A 81 -3.87 -5.42 16.41
N GLU A 82 -4.85 -4.53 16.41
CA GLU A 82 -6.20 -4.79 16.91
C GLU A 82 -7.07 -5.61 15.93
N HIS A 83 -6.50 -6.09 14.83
CA HIS A 83 -7.21 -6.80 13.75
C HIS A 83 -8.45 -6.05 13.24
N ARG A 84 -8.44 -4.72 13.37
CA ARG A 84 -9.51 -3.86 12.88
C ARG A 84 -9.39 -3.61 11.37
N ALA A 85 -8.18 -3.68 10.84
CA ALA A 85 -7.89 -3.63 9.41
C ALA A 85 -7.23 -4.93 8.95
N THR A 86 -7.56 -5.34 7.73
CA THR A 86 -6.86 -6.41 7.02
C THR A 86 -5.74 -5.78 6.20
N VAL A 87 -4.52 -6.26 6.36
CA VAL A 87 -3.35 -5.75 5.66
C VAL A 87 -2.95 -6.70 4.55
N MET A 88 -2.60 -6.16 3.39
CA MET A 88 -2.16 -6.92 2.23
C MET A 88 -0.91 -6.26 1.65
N ALA A 89 0.17 -7.02 1.55
CA ALA A 89 1.33 -6.58 0.79
C ALA A 89 1.04 -6.74 -0.72
N VAL A 90 1.29 -5.69 -1.47
CA VAL A 90 1.12 -5.61 -2.93
C VAL A 90 2.48 -5.32 -3.53
N ASN A 91 2.94 -6.18 -4.44
CA ASN A 91 4.23 -5.97 -5.07
C ASN A 91 4.16 -4.90 -6.18
N ASP A 92 5.34 -4.47 -6.63
CA ASP A 92 5.47 -3.38 -7.61
C ASP A 92 4.76 -3.71 -8.93
N GLU A 93 4.83 -4.97 -9.38
CA GLU A 93 4.18 -5.43 -10.62
C GLU A 93 2.65 -5.40 -10.50
N GLU A 94 2.10 -5.86 -9.38
CA GLU A 94 0.66 -5.81 -9.10
C GLU A 94 0.16 -4.36 -9.06
N ALA A 95 0.92 -3.46 -8.43
CA ALA A 95 0.59 -2.05 -8.35
C ALA A 95 0.61 -1.38 -9.73
N LEU A 96 1.66 -1.60 -10.52
CA LEU A 96 1.76 -1.07 -11.89
C LEU A 96 0.62 -1.57 -12.77
N ARG A 97 0.35 -2.88 -12.76
CA ARG A 97 -0.75 -3.47 -13.54
C ARG A 97 -2.10 -2.82 -13.19
N ALA A 98 -2.39 -2.66 -11.91
CA ALA A 98 -3.63 -2.04 -11.46
C ALA A 98 -3.71 -0.55 -11.85
N ALA A 99 -2.59 0.17 -11.84
CA ALA A 99 -2.53 1.55 -12.29
C ALA A 99 -2.80 1.69 -13.80
N TYR A 100 -2.21 0.83 -14.62
CA TYR A 100 -2.47 0.81 -16.05
C TYR A 100 -3.92 0.46 -16.35
N GLU A 101 -4.49 -0.49 -15.63
CA GLU A 101 -5.89 -0.87 -15.80
C GLU A 101 -6.83 0.29 -15.47
N LEU A 102 -6.62 0.98 -14.34
CA LEU A 102 -7.40 2.18 -14.00
C LEU A 102 -7.26 3.26 -15.07
N THR A 103 -6.04 3.50 -15.55
CA THR A 103 -5.79 4.50 -16.59
C THR A 103 -6.52 4.15 -17.89
N ARG A 104 -6.49 2.89 -18.28
CA ARG A 104 -7.16 2.42 -19.50
C ARG A 104 -8.68 2.48 -19.40
N LEU A 105 -9.24 2.13 -18.24
CA LEU A 105 -10.70 2.05 -18.04
C LEU A 105 -11.33 3.40 -17.73
N GLU A 106 -10.67 4.23 -16.92
CA GLU A 106 -11.26 5.44 -16.36
C GLU A 106 -10.54 6.73 -16.82
N GLY A 107 -9.42 6.62 -17.52
CA GLY A 107 -8.61 7.79 -17.94
C GLY A 107 -7.92 8.49 -16.77
N ILE A 108 -7.75 7.81 -15.62
CA ILE A 108 -7.13 8.35 -14.42
C ILE A 108 -5.75 7.72 -14.25
N ILE A 109 -4.71 8.55 -14.23
CA ILE A 109 -3.36 8.11 -13.88
C ILE A 109 -3.21 8.25 -12.35
N PRO A 110 -3.24 7.15 -11.57
CA PRO A 110 -3.10 7.23 -10.13
C PRO A 110 -1.66 7.52 -9.72
N ALA A 111 -1.46 8.05 -8.53
CA ALA A 111 -0.15 8.00 -7.88
C ALA A 111 0.21 6.54 -7.57
N LEU A 112 1.49 6.19 -7.60
CA LEU A 112 1.97 4.83 -7.30
C LEU A 112 1.56 4.35 -5.90
N GLU A 113 1.48 5.27 -4.95
CA GLU A 113 0.97 4.99 -3.60
C GLU A 113 -0.46 4.44 -3.66
N SER A 114 -1.34 5.08 -4.44
CA SER A 114 -2.74 4.65 -4.61
C SER A 114 -2.85 3.38 -5.45
N ALA A 115 -1.90 3.15 -6.35
CA ALA A 115 -1.83 1.95 -7.17
C ALA A 115 -1.68 0.68 -6.31
N HIS A 116 -0.96 0.74 -5.19
CA HIS A 116 -0.88 -0.38 -4.24
C HIS A 116 -2.25 -0.73 -3.64
N ALA A 117 -3.08 0.28 -3.34
CA ALA A 117 -4.44 0.01 -2.88
C ALA A 117 -5.32 -0.62 -3.98
N LEU A 118 -5.15 -0.19 -5.23
CA LEU A 118 -5.82 -0.81 -6.40
C LEU A 118 -5.39 -2.25 -6.61
N GLY A 119 -4.10 -2.55 -6.45
CA GLY A 119 -3.51 -3.88 -6.62
C GLY A 119 -4.07 -4.94 -5.66
N MET A 120 -4.76 -4.54 -4.59
CA MET A 120 -5.47 -5.49 -3.72
C MET A 120 -6.73 -6.05 -4.36
N LEU A 121 -7.42 -5.28 -5.22
CA LEU A 121 -8.76 -5.61 -5.72
C LEU A 121 -8.85 -6.98 -6.41
N PRO A 122 -7.91 -7.40 -7.27
CA PRO A 122 -7.97 -8.71 -7.93
C PRO A 122 -7.91 -9.90 -6.96
N ARG A 123 -7.35 -9.68 -5.76
CA ARG A 123 -7.21 -10.70 -4.72
C ARG A 123 -8.41 -10.75 -3.78
N MET A 124 -9.37 -9.84 -3.93
CA MET A 124 -10.56 -9.72 -3.08
C MET A 124 -11.78 -10.32 -3.77
N LYS A 125 -12.73 -10.77 -2.96
CA LYS A 125 -14.01 -11.27 -3.45
C LYS A 125 -15.13 -10.39 -2.94
N PHE A 126 -15.89 -9.83 -3.88
CA PHE A 126 -17.01 -8.96 -3.60
C PHE A 126 -18.34 -9.63 -3.98
N ARG A 127 -19.39 -9.33 -3.22
CA ARG A 127 -20.76 -9.67 -3.58
C ARG A 127 -21.36 -8.52 -4.38
N LYS A 128 -22.44 -8.77 -5.11
CA LYS A 128 -23.10 -7.76 -5.97
C LYS A 128 -23.57 -6.53 -5.18
N GLU A 129 -23.95 -6.72 -3.93
CA GLU A 129 -24.49 -5.70 -3.03
C GLU A 129 -23.41 -4.98 -2.20
N ASP A 130 -22.16 -5.40 -2.30
CA ASP A 130 -21.06 -4.75 -1.57
C ASP A 130 -20.76 -3.38 -2.20
N VAL A 131 -20.58 -2.39 -1.35
CA VAL A 131 -20.12 -1.06 -1.74
C VAL A 131 -18.65 -0.94 -1.35
N VAL A 132 -17.79 -0.76 -2.35
CA VAL A 132 -16.36 -0.62 -2.17
C VAL A 132 -15.96 0.83 -2.38
N VAL A 133 -15.30 1.42 -1.39
CA VAL A 133 -14.75 2.76 -1.49
C VAL A 133 -13.23 2.64 -1.46
N LEU A 134 -12.57 3.07 -2.53
CA LEU A 134 -11.14 3.10 -2.64
C LEU A 134 -10.66 4.55 -2.70
N THR A 135 -9.70 4.90 -1.85
CA THR A 135 -9.12 6.24 -1.84
C THR A 135 -8.03 6.34 -2.89
N VAL A 136 -8.28 7.10 -3.95
CA VAL A 136 -7.26 7.47 -4.95
C VAL A 136 -6.80 8.88 -4.62
N SER A 137 -5.77 8.98 -3.80
CA SER A 137 -5.17 10.24 -3.37
C SER A 137 -3.95 10.60 -4.23
N GLY A 138 -3.60 11.88 -4.23
CA GLY A 138 -2.46 12.38 -5.01
C GLY A 138 -2.76 12.41 -6.50
N ARG A 139 -1.68 12.42 -7.28
CA ARG A 139 -1.73 12.50 -8.75
C ARG A 139 -0.59 11.69 -9.35
N GLY A 140 -0.84 11.04 -10.48
CA GLY A 140 0.13 10.14 -11.11
C GLY A 140 1.11 10.81 -12.06
N ASP A 141 0.90 12.08 -12.41
CA ASP A 141 1.81 12.81 -13.30
C ASP A 141 3.23 12.98 -12.72
N LYS A 142 3.37 12.96 -11.41
CA LYS A 142 4.68 12.92 -10.73
C LYS A 142 5.45 11.62 -10.97
N ASP A 143 4.76 10.54 -11.31
CA ASP A 143 5.31 9.19 -11.44
C ASP A 143 5.43 8.73 -12.90
N LEU A 144 5.24 9.65 -13.87
CA LEU A 144 5.24 9.31 -15.30
C LEU A 144 6.54 8.66 -15.77
N ASP A 145 7.68 9.12 -15.28
CA ASP A 145 8.98 8.54 -15.65
C ASP A 145 9.06 7.06 -15.19
N THR A 146 8.56 6.77 -14.01
CA THR A 146 8.49 5.40 -13.48
C THR A 146 7.52 4.54 -14.30
N TYR A 147 6.35 5.07 -14.61
CA TYR A 147 5.39 4.37 -15.48
C TYR A 147 5.98 4.06 -16.86
N LEU A 148 6.67 5.03 -17.47
CA LEU A 148 7.28 4.84 -18.79
C LEU A 148 8.45 3.83 -18.75
N ALA A 149 9.25 3.84 -17.70
CA ALA A 149 10.36 2.90 -17.53
C ALA A 149 9.89 1.44 -17.34
N HIS A 150 8.70 1.26 -16.74
CA HIS A 150 8.09 -0.05 -16.49
C HIS A 150 6.88 -0.30 -17.40
N ARG A 151 6.93 0.25 -18.62
CA ARG A 151 5.84 0.10 -19.58
C ARG A 151 5.60 -1.38 -19.84
N TYR A 152 4.42 -1.84 -19.48
CA TYR A 152 3.93 -3.16 -19.83
C TYR A 152 3.76 -3.17 -21.35
N ASP A 153 4.59 -3.92 -22.06
CA ASP A 153 4.34 -4.23 -23.46
C ASP A 153 3.12 -5.16 -23.51
N GLU A 154 1.94 -4.60 -23.80
CA GLU A 154 0.69 -5.34 -24.04
C GLU A 154 0.75 -6.20 -25.33
N ASN A 155 1.93 -6.49 -25.86
CA ASN A 155 2.13 -7.36 -27.00
C ASN A 155 2.30 -8.84 -26.61
N LEU A 156 1.83 -9.24 -25.46
CA LEU A 156 1.70 -10.64 -25.08
C LEU A 156 0.22 -10.98 -24.91
N GLU A 157 -0.42 -11.26 -26.10
CA GLU A 157 -1.68 -11.99 -26.34
C GLU A 157 -2.82 -11.84 -25.32
#